data_24ee2ca32fc84165648586a18a62939d
#
_entry.id   24ee2ca32fc84165648586a18a62939d
#
_cell.length_a   1.000
_cell.length_b   1.000
_cell.length_c   1.000
_cell.angle_alpha   90.00
_cell.angle_beta   90.00
_cell.angle_gamma   90.00
#
_symmetry.space_group_name_H-M   'P 1'
#
loop_
_entity.id
_entity.type
_entity.pdbx_description
1 polymer ?
#
loop_
_entity_poly.entity_id
_entity_poly.type
_entity_poly.pdbx_seq_one_letter_code
_entity_poly.pdbx_strand_id
1 'polypeptide(L)'
;MSASTILRSNTMNVNSMRPITRLRKLSLAFIALSMLVSAAHAERADRDKPLNIEADRAEMDDKTNTAKFFGNVLLTQGTLMLKANELEVKQDNGAFEIGIAYGEPAYFKQKREGYDDFIEGEAKRIEYETTTETLRMFQDAKLWRDGDKVEGNFIKYNSVTEIFEVEGSGKDSGGANSGRVKATIQPKRKD
;
A
#
# COMPACT_ATOMS: atom_id res chain seq x y z
N MET A 1 80.58 16.63 -59.35
CA MET A 1 79.49 17.41 -58.79
C MET A 1 78.61 16.43 -57.96
N SER A 2 78.87 16.30 -56.70
CA SER A 2 78.23 15.32 -55.82
C SER A 2 77.37 16.05 -54.81
N ALA A 3 76.13 15.69 -54.72
CA ALA A 3 75.23 16.13 -53.64
C ALA A 3 75.01 14.98 -52.65
N SER A 4 75.48 15.18 -51.45
CA SER A 4 75.30 14.21 -50.32
C SER A 4 73.98 14.44 -49.65
N THR A 5 73.12 13.47 -49.66
CA THR A 5 71.84 13.45 -48.94
C THR A 5 72.08 12.89 -47.55
N ILE A 6 71.83 13.72 -46.54
CA ILE A 6 71.89 13.31 -45.13
C ILE A 6 70.54 12.79 -44.72
N LEU A 7 70.45 11.50 -44.37
CA LEU A 7 69.29 10.86 -43.76
C LEU A 7 69.27 11.17 -42.25
N ARG A 8 68.23 11.93 -41.79
CA ARG A 8 67.88 12.09 -40.40
C ARG A 8 66.95 10.99 -39.97
N SER A 9 67.43 10.12 -39.11
CA SER A 9 66.63 9.14 -38.38
C SER A 9 65.76 9.84 -37.31
N ASN A 10 64.46 9.79 -37.48
CA ASN A 10 63.53 10.28 -36.52
C ASN A 10 63.13 9.13 -35.55
N THR A 11 63.73 9.10 -34.36
CA THR A 11 63.38 8.16 -33.33
C THR A 11 62.07 8.59 -32.66
N MET A 12 60.99 7.89 -32.93
CA MET A 12 59.74 8.04 -32.19
C MET A 12 59.87 7.55 -30.77
N ASN A 13 59.72 8.48 -29.84
CA ASN A 13 59.68 8.18 -28.40
C ASN A 13 58.31 7.53 -28.05
N VAL A 14 58.29 6.22 -27.83
CA VAL A 14 57.12 5.44 -27.42
C VAL A 14 57.17 5.29 -25.89
N ASN A 15 56.79 6.34 -25.17
CA ASN A 15 56.60 6.18 -23.74
C ASN A 15 55.52 7.11 -23.15
N SER A 16 54.23 6.73 -23.27
CA SER A 16 53.22 7.08 -22.25
C SER A 16 51.94 6.26 -22.44
N MET A 17 52.02 4.93 -22.30
CA MET A 17 50.81 4.15 -21.99
C MET A 17 50.56 4.31 -20.48
N ARG A 18 49.68 5.25 -20.13
CA ARG A 18 49.09 5.29 -18.76
C ARG A 18 48.02 4.24 -18.65
N PRO A 19 47.96 3.47 -17.52
CA PRO A 19 47.07 2.31 -17.42
C PRO A 19 45.60 2.75 -17.31
N ILE A 20 44.75 2.16 -18.16
CA ILE A 20 43.29 2.32 -18.25
C ILE A 20 42.55 1.68 -17.04
N THR A 21 43.30 1.28 -16.02
CA THR A 21 42.76 0.55 -14.83
C THR A 21 41.91 1.41 -13.91
N ARG A 22 41.95 2.75 -13.99
CA ARG A 22 41.12 3.62 -13.11
C ARG A 22 39.68 3.81 -13.63
N LEU A 23 39.44 3.69 -14.96
CA LEU A 23 38.11 3.82 -15.53
C LEU A 23 37.21 2.61 -15.25
N ARG A 24 37.78 1.41 -15.15
CA ARG A 24 37.01 0.18 -14.86
C ARG A 24 36.46 0.13 -13.45
N LYS A 25 37.13 0.74 -12.47
CA LYS A 25 36.67 0.76 -11.07
C LYS A 25 35.51 1.76 -10.84
N LEU A 26 35.48 2.85 -11.60
CA LEU A 26 34.36 3.82 -11.55
C LEU A 26 33.08 3.26 -12.19
N SER A 27 33.19 2.47 -13.28
CA SER A 27 32.04 1.85 -13.95
C SER A 27 31.37 0.78 -13.10
N LEU A 28 32.14 -0.01 -12.32
CA LEU A 28 31.60 -1.02 -11.42
C LEU A 28 30.90 -0.41 -10.20
N ALA A 29 31.37 0.74 -9.69
CA ALA A 29 30.74 1.45 -8.58
C ALA A 29 29.41 2.10 -8.99
N PHE A 30 29.28 2.53 -10.25
CA PHE A 30 28.04 3.10 -10.76
C PHE A 30 26.96 2.05 -11.03
N ILE A 31 27.35 0.84 -11.44
CA ILE A 31 26.42 -0.29 -11.63
C ILE A 31 25.94 -0.83 -10.27
N ALA A 32 26.77 -0.85 -9.24
CA ALA A 32 26.37 -1.29 -7.90
C ALA A 32 25.40 -0.32 -7.22
N LEU A 33 25.50 1.00 -7.51
CA LEU A 33 24.60 2.01 -6.94
C LEU A 33 23.22 2.02 -7.59
N SER A 34 23.09 1.56 -8.85
CA SER A 34 21.80 1.48 -9.56
C SER A 34 20.92 0.31 -9.12
N MET A 35 21.45 -0.70 -8.40
CA MET A 35 20.69 -1.84 -7.88
C MET A 35 20.00 -1.59 -6.52
N LEU A 36 20.26 -0.47 -5.87
CA LEU A 36 19.69 -0.14 -4.55
C LEU A 36 18.36 0.63 -4.57
N VAL A 37 17.82 0.97 -5.75
CA VAL A 37 16.62 1.81 -5.88
C VAL A 37 15.33 1.01 -6.07
N SER A 38 15.38 -0.32 -6.10
CA SER A 38 14.22 -1.16 -6.50
C SER A 38 13.29 -1.60 -5.35
N ALA A 39 13.43 -1.08 -4.14
CA ALA A 39 12.67 -1.60 -2.99
C ALA A 39 11.47 -0.73 -2.54
N ALA A 40 11.13 0.37 -3.23
CA ALA A 40 10.19 1.36 -2.71
C ALA A 40 8.82 1.44 -3.43
N HIS A 41 8.44 0.44 -4.25
CA HIS A 41 7.19 0.52 -5.03
C HIS A 41 6.27 -0.69 -4.89
N ALA A 42 6.38 -1.49 -3.82
CA ALA A 42 5.67 -2.79 -3.78
C ALA A 42 4.17 -2.72 -3.45
N GLU A 43 3.63 -1.66 -2.86
CA GLU A 43 2.29 -1.69 -2.24
C GLU A 43 1.26 -0.74 -2.83
N ARG A 44 1.64 0.31 -3.52
CA ARG A 44 0.74 0.99 -4.47
C ARG A 44 0.33 0.08 -5.64
N ALA A 45 1.01 -1.06 -5.76
CA ALA A 45 0.72 -2.11 -6.73
C ALA A 45 -0.63 -2.82 -6.51
N ASP A 46 -1.29 -2.71 -5.36
CA ASP A 46 -2.60 -3.34 -5.15
C ASP A 46 -3.67 -2.72 -6.03
N ARG A 47 -3.63 -1.42 -6.29
CA ARG A 47 -4.59 -0.72 -7.14
C ARG A 47 -4.54 -1.15 -8.60
N ASP A 48 -3.37 -1.59 -9.06
CA ASP A 48 -3.16 -2.06 -10.43
C ASP A 48 -3.51 -3.56 -10.58
N LYS A 49 -3.89 -4.23 -9.49
CA LYS A 49 -4.32 -5.62 -9.53
C LYS A 49 -5.80 -5.72 -9.92
N PRO A 50 -6.20 -6.83 -10.55
CA PRO A 50 -7.61 -7.09 -10.81
C PRO A 50 -8.44 -7.03 -9.52
N LEU A 51 -9.59 -6.36 -9.60
CA LEU A 51 -10.62 -6.41 -8.58
C LEU A 51 -11.46 -7.67 -8.80
N ASN A 52 -11.48 -8.57 -7.83
CA ASN A 52 -12.31 -9.77 -7.85
C ASN A 52 -13.39 -9.65 -6.78
N ILE A 53 -14.63 -9.97 -7.13
CA ILE A 53 -15.77 -9.98 -6.19
C ILE A 53 -16.55 -11.27 -6.38
N GLU A 54 -16.76 -11.98 -5.29
CA GLU A 54 -17.60 -13.18 -5.19
C GLU A 54 -18.80 -12.86 -4.29
N ALA A 55 -19.99 -13.29 -4.65
CA ALA A 55 -21.23 -13.10 -3.91
C ALA A 55 -22.31 -14.06 -4.38
N ASP A 56 -23.37 -14.24 -3.59
CA ASP A 56 -24.52 -15.07 -3.98
C ASP A 56 -25.39 -14.39 -5.05
N ARG A 57 -25.44 -13.04 -5.06
CA ARG A 57 -26.21 -12.24 -6.01
C ARG A 57 -25.53 -10.89 -6.27
N ALA A 58 -25.66 -10.37 -7.49
CA ALA A 58 -25.21 -9.04 -7.87
C ALA A 58 -26.28 -8.26 -8.64
N GLU A 59 -26.26 -6.94 -8.47
CA GLU A 59 -27.02 -5.96 -9.22
C GLU A 59 -26.04 -4.91 -9.73
N MET A 60 -26.13 -4.53 -11.02
CA MET A 60 -25.24 -3.56 -11.64
C MET A 60 -26.06 -2.46 -12.29
N ASP A 61 -25.64 -1.20 -12.10
CA ASP A 61 -26.21 -0.01 -12.72
C ASP A 61 -25.11 0.74 -13.46
N ASP A 62 -25.08 0.56 -14.77
CA ASP A 62 -24.11 1.19 -15.67
C ASP A 62 -24.29 2.71 -15.77
N LYS A 63 -25.47 3.24 -15.42
CA LYS A 63 -25.73 4.69 -15.48
C LYS A 63 -25.06 5.42 -14.33
N THR A 64 -24.98 4.78 -13.18
CA THR A 64 -24.40 5.34 -11.97
C THR A 64 -22.99 4.80 -11.70
N ASN A 65 -22.50 3.87 -12.53
CA ASN A 65 -21.25 3.14 -12.32
C ASN A 65 -21.17 2.48 -10.93
N THR A 66 -22.31 1.93 -10.48
CA THR A 66 -22.43 1.25 -9.19
C THR A 66 -22.78 -0.21 -9.36
N ALA A 67 -22.23 -1.06 -8.50
CA ALA A 67 -22.60 -2.46 -8.38
C ALA A 67 -22.87 -2.81 -6.93
N LYS A 68 -23.91 -3.59 -6.67
CA LYS A 68 -24.28 -4.12 -5.36
C LYS A 68 -24.18 -5.63 -5.36
N PHE A 69 -23.57 -6.17 -4.32
CA PHE A 69 -23.34 -7.58 -4.12
C PHE A 69 -23.95 -8.01 -2.80
N PHE A 70 -24.61 -9.18 -2.78
CA PHE A 70 -25.36 -9.65 -1.62
C PHE A 70 -25.06 -11.12 -1.33
N GLY A 71 -24.91 -11.43 -0.05
CA GLY A 71 -24.68 -12.78 0.47
C GLY A 71 -23.24 -13.24 0.30
N ASN A 72 -22.60 -13.63 1.40
CA ASN A 72 -21.23 -14.19 1.43
C ASN A 72 -20.20 -13.41 0.59
N VAL A 73 -20.29 -12.08 0.63
CA VAL A 73 -19.48 -11.24 -0.25
C VAL A 73 -18.00 -11.31 0.15
N LEU A 74 -17.15 -11.56 -0.83
CA LEU A 74 -15.70 -11.47 -0.75
C LEU A 74 -15.17 -10.59 -1.88
N LEU A 75 -14.58 -9.43 -1.54
CA LEU A 75 -13.83 -8.59 -2.46
C LEU A 75 -12.34 -8.75 -2.20
N THR A 76 -11.55 -8.89 -3.26
CA THR A 76 -10.09 -8.92 -3.21
C THR A 76 -9.46 -8.08 -4.31
N GLN A 77 -8.38 -7.33 -3.95
CA GLN A 77 -7.55 -6.61 -4.90
C GLN A 77 -6.11 -6.57 -4.35
N GLY A 78 -5.21 -7.37 -4.92
CA GLY A 78 -3.88 -7.56 -4.35
C GLY A 78 -3.94 -8.12 -2.93
N THR A 79 -3.47 -7.36 -1.94
CA THR A 79 -3.52 -7.72 -0.51
C THR A 79 -4.78 -7.24 0.20
N LEU A 80 -5.54 -6.33 -0.44
CA LEU A 80 -6.83 -5.86 0.06
C LEU A 80 -7.85 -7.00 0.06
N MET A 81 -8.55 -7.17 1.17
CA MET A 81 -9.67 -8.08 1.34
C MET A 81 -10.81 -7.40 2.10
N LEU A 82 -12.03 -7.50 1.58
CA LEU A 82 -13.27 -7.13 2.26
C LEU A 82 -14.21 -8.33 2.28
N LYS A 83 -14.76 -8.65 3.46
CA LYS A 83 -15.83 -9.65 3.65
C LYS A 83 -17.06 -8.97 4.21
N ALA A 84 -18.24 -9.29 3.68
CA ALA A 84 -19.48 -8.63 4.06
C ALA A 84 -20.72 -9.50 3.78
N ASN A 85 -21.87 -9.07 4.31
CA ASN A 85 -23.16 -9.58 3.89
C ASN A 85 -23.68 -8.83 2.66
N GLU A 86 -23.35 -7.54 2.55
CA GLU A 86 -23.67 -6.67 1.42
C GLU A 86 -22.47 -5.75 1.14
N LEU A 87 -22.19 -5.52 -0.14
CA LEU A 87 -21.15 -4.62 -0.61
C LEU A 87 -21.68 -3.76 -1.76
N GLU A 88 -21.58 -2.46 -1.63
CA GLU A 88 -21.77 -1.52 -2.72
C GLU A 88 -20.38 -1.04 -3.21
N VAL A 89 -20.17 -1.13 -4.52
CA VAL A 89 -18.93 -0.69 -5.18
C VAL A 89 -19.28 0.40 -6.16
N LYS A 90 -18.58 1.52 -6.07
CA LYS A 90 -18.61 2.58 -7.06
C LYS A 90 -17.29 2.59 -7.82
N GLN A 91 -17.37 2.76 -9.14
CA GLN A 91 -16.21 2.88 -10.02
C GLN A 91 -16.15 4.28 -10.62
N ASP A 92 -14.93 4.79 -10.79
CA ASP A 92 -14.66 5.96 -11.60
C ASP A 92 -13.70 5.57 -12.74
N ASN A 93 -14.10 5.90 -13.99
CA ASN A 93 -13.34 5.54 -15.20
C ASN A 93 -12.93 4.05 -15.27
N GLY A 94 -13.77 3.16 -14.74
CA GLY A 94 -13.52 1.72 -14.69
C GLY A 94 -12.58 1.25 -13.59
N ALA A 95 -12.07 2.17 -12.75
CA ALA A 95 -11.29 1.84 -11.56
C ALA A 95 -12.17 1.81 -10.29
N PHE A 96 -11.80 0.96 -9.34
CA PHE A 96 -12.45 0.91 -8.03
C PHE A 96 -12.19 2.22 -7.27
N GLU A 97 -13.24 2.98 -6.96
CA GLU A 97 -13.17 4.25 -6.24
C GLU A 97 -13.51 4.08 -4.77
N ILE A 98 -14.70 3.54 -4.46
CA ILE A 98 -15.17 3.38 -3.10
C ILE A 98 -15.94 2.07 -2.95
N GLY A 99 -15.71 1.37 -1.84
CA GLY A 99 -16.49 0.21 -1.40
C GLY A 99 -17.16 0.50 -0.06
N ILE A 100 -18.45 0.18 0.05
CA ILE A 100 -19.23 0.28 1.28
C ILE A 100 -19.73 -1.11 1.63
N ALA A 101 -19.18 -1.69 2.68
CA ALA A 101 -19.48 -3.05 3.14
C ALA A 101 -20.34 -3.02 4.40
N TYR A 102 -21.36 -3.84 4.44
CA TYR A 102 -22.24 -4.05 5.60
C TYR A 102 -22.16 -5.51 6.06
N GLY A 103 -22.03 -5.73 7.38
CA GLY A 103 -21.95 -7.08 7.96
C GLY A 103 -22.16 -7.13 9.46
N GLU A 104 -22.18 -8.35 10.04
CA GLU A 104 -22.34 -8.57 11.48
C GLU A 104 -21.18 -9.45 12.06
N PRO A 105 -19.91 -8.99 11.98
CA PRO A 105 -19.36 -7.77 11.36
C PRO A 105 -18.98 -7.95 9.89
N ALA A 106 -18.83 -6.83 9.17
CA ALA A 106 -17.98 -6.76 7.99
C ALA A 106 -16.51 -6.77 8.43
N TYR A 107 -15.62 -7.30 7.58
CA TYR A 107 -14.20 -7.46 7.87
C TYR A 107 -13.35 -6.88 6.73
N PHE A 108 -12.30 -6.15 7.11
CA PHE A 108 -11.30 -5.55 6.24
C PHE A 108 -9.91 -6.07 6.58
N LYS A 109 -9.08 -6.31 5.57
CA LYS A 109 -7.66 -6.61 5.72
C LYS A 109 -6.88 -6.04 4.55
N GLN A 110 -5.73 -5.41 4.83
CA GLN A 110 -4.79 -4.93 3.81
C GLN A 110 -3.37 -4.91 4.38
N LYS A 111 -2.37 -5.26 3.56
CA LYS A 111 -0.96 -5.15 3.95
C LYS A 111 -0.57 -3.67 4.06
N ARG A 112 0.21 -3.32 5.07
CA ARG A 112 0.74 -1.97 5.25
C ARG A 112 1.89 -1.69 4.30
N GLU A 113 1.93 -0.48 3.73
CA GLU A 113 3.02 -0.06 2.86
C GLU A 113 4.34 0.04 3.63
N GLY A 114 5.41 -0.63 3.13
CA GLY A 114 6.72 -0.61 3.75
C GLY A 114 6.89 -1.51 4.99
N TYR A 115 5.85 -2.25 5.38
CA TYR A 115 5.87 -3.15 6.54
C TYR A 115 5.51 -4.58 6.16
N ASP A 116 5.87 -5.54 7.02
CA ASP A 116 5.50 -6.95 6.83
C ASP A 116 4.33 -7.36 7.72
N ASP A 117 3.45 -6.43 8.02
CA ASP A 117 2.23 -6.63 8.80
C ASP A 117 0.98 -6.15 8.04
N PHE A 118 -0.18 -6.32 8.68
CA PHE A 118 -1.48 -5.99 8.12
C PHE A 118 -2.23 -5.01 9.03
N ILE A 119 -3.05 -4.17 8.39
CA ILE A 119 -4.21 -3.55 9.03
C ILE A 119 -5.37 -4.51 8.87
N GLU A 120 -6.04 -4.81 9.97
CA GLU A 120 -7.27 -5.60 10.01
C GLU A 120 -8.35 -4.81 10.74
N GLY A 121 -9.59 -4.87 10.26
CA GLY A 121 -10.69 -4.14 10.86
C GLY A 121 -12.01 -4.89 10.82
N GLU A 122 -12.84 -4.68 11.84
CA GLU A 122 -14.20 -5.18 11.94
C GLU A 122 -15.15 -4.06 12.32
N ALA A 123 -16.32 -3.98 11.68
CA ALA A 123 -17.40 -3.07 12.04
C ALA A 123 -18.72 -3.52 11.39
N LYS A 124 -19.86 -2.94 11.80
CA LYS A 124 -21.12 -3.21 11.09
C LYS A 124 -21.16 -2.58 9.71
N ARG A 125 -20.47 -1.44 9.52
CA ARG A 125 -20.28 -0.80 8.23
C ARG A 125 -18.83 -0.38 8.07
N ILE A 126 -18.25 -0.71 6.92
CA ILE A 126 -16.89 -0.34 6.53
C ILE A 126 -16.97 0.39 5.18
N GLU A 127 -16.34 1.58 5.11
CA GLU A 127 -16.14 2.32 3.88
C GLU A 127 -14.64 2.37 3.59
N TYR A 128 -14.26 2.00 2.37
CA TYR A 128 -12.89 2.11 1.90
C TYR A 128 -12.85 2.94 0.62
N GLU A 129 -12.14 4.05 0.67
CA GLU A 129 -11.93 4.98 -0.43
C GLU A 129 -10.49 4.85 -0.94
N THR A 130 -10.34 4.40 -2.18
CA THR A 130 -9.02 4.07 -2.76
C THR A 130 -8.21 5.30 -3.13
N THR A 131 -8.86 6.40 -3.55
CA THR A 131 -8.17 7.64 -3.96
C THR A 131 -7.43 8.32 -2.81
N THR A 132 -8.03 8.31 -1.63
CA THR A 132 -7.47 8.90 -0.40
C THR A 132 -6.84 7.85 0.51
N GLU A 133 -6.95 6.56 0.17
CA GLU A 133 -6.55 5.43 1.01
C GLU A 133 -7.10 5.51 2.43
N THR A 134 -8.37 5.86 2.51
CA THR A 134 -9.04 6.08 3.79
C THR A 134 -10.04 4.97 4.07
N LEU A 135 -9.85 4.31 5.21
CA LEU A 135 -10.76 3.35 5.82
C LEU A 135 -11.60 4.06 6.88
N ARG A 136 -12.93 3.94 6.79
CA ARG A 136 -13.87 4.42 7.83
C ARG A 136 -14.70 3.23 8.30
N MET A 137 -14.77 3.04 9.59
CA MET A 137 -15.48 1.93 10.23
C MET A 137 -16.49 2.49 11.22
N PHE A 138 -17.72 2.01 11.13
CA PHE A 138 -18.85 2.53 11.89
C PHE A 138 -19.55 1.40 12.64
N GLN A 139 -19.91 1.67 13.89
CA GLN A 139 -20.62 0.79 14.82
C GLN A 139 -19.82 -0.47 15.19
N ASP A 140 -19.51 -0.58 16.47
CA ASP A 140 -18.73 -1.68 17.06
C ASP A 140 -17.36 -1.86 16.36
N ALA A 141 -16.75 -0.72 15.97
CA ALA A 141 -15.52 -0.71 15.20
C ALA A 141 -14.33 -1.19 16.04
N LYS A 142 -13.54 -2.09 15.44
CA LYS A 142 -12.29 -2.62 16.00
C LYS A 142 -11.24 -2.61 14.90
N LEU A 143 -10.02 -2.20 15.23
CA LEU A 143 -8.91 -2.20 14.31
C LEU A 143 -7.66 -2.75 14.97
N TRP A 144 -6.94 -3.61 14.26
CA TRP A 144 -5.68 -4.20 14.69
C TRP A 144 -4.55 -3.77 13.77
N ARG A 145 -3.40 -3.50 14.37
CA ARG A 145 -2.16 -3.17 13.66
C ARG A 145 -0.95 -3.57 14.52
N ASP A 146 -0.05 -4.39 13.98
CA ASP A 146 1.21 -4.78 14.65
C ASP A 146 1.01 -5.26 16.10
N GLY A 147 -0.07 -6.03 16.34
CA GLY A 147 -0.45 -6.52 17.66
C GLY A 147 -1.22 -5.53 18.54
N ASP A 148 -1.22 -4.24 18.17
CA ASP A 148 -2.06 -3.23 18.84
C ASP A 148 -3.51 -3.36 18.42
N LYS A 149 -4.43 -2.96 19.29
CA LYS A 149 -5.87 -2.97 19.05
C LYS A 149 -6.51 -1.68 19.53
N VAL A 150 -7.39 -1.10 18.71
CA VAL A 150 -8.27 -0.01 19.12
C VAL A 150 -9.73 -0.36 18.88
N GLU A 151 -10.62 0.09 19.76
CA GLU A 151 -12.05 -0.14 19.70
C GLU A 151 -12.82 1.16 19.95
N GLY A 152 -13.86 1.39 19.16
CA GLY A 152 -14.73 2.55 19.28
C GLY A 152 -16.03 2.37 18.52
N ASN A 153 -16.87 3.41 18.50
CA ASN A 153 -18.07 3.42 17.66
C ASN A 153 -17.74 3.87 16.22
N PHE A 154 -16.71 4.67 16.09
CA PHE A 154 -16.17 5.10 14.80
C PHE A 154 -14.64 5.03 14.83
N ILE A 155 -14.06 4.53 13.76
CA ILE A 155 -12.61 4.55 13.53
C ILE A 155 -12.38 5.01 12.08
N LYS A 156 -11.52 6.01 11.92
CA LYS A 156 -10.99 6.44 10.63
C LYS A 156 -9.49 6.19 10.62
N TYR A 157 -9.01 5.55 9.59
CA TYR A 157 -7.60 5.29 9.36
C TYR A 157 -7.22 5.72 7.95
N ASN A 158 -6.12 6.44 7.82
CA ASN A 158 -5.54 6.78 6.52
C ASN A 158 -4.19 6.06 6.38
N SER A 159 -4.05 5.21 5.35
CA SER A 159 -2.86 4.37 5.18
C SER A 159 -1.62 5.14 4.71
N VAL A 160 -1.82 6.31 4.06
CA VAL A 160 -0.71 7.17 3.60
C VAL A 160 -0.06 7.92 4.77
N THR A 161 -0.90 8.48 5.66
CA THR A 161 -0.42 9.28 6.81
C THR A 161 -0.25 8.45 8.07
N GLU A 162 -0.77 7.22 8.09
CA GLU A 162 -0.85 6.32 9.26
C GLU A 162 -1.57 6.92 10.49
N ILE A 163 -2.43 7.91 10.25
CA ILE A 163 -3.19 8.59 11.31
C ILE A 163 -4.49 7.84 11.58
N PHE A 164 -4.76 7.65 12.86
CA PHE A 164 -6.04 7.12 13.38
C PHE A 164 -6.82 8.22 14.07
N GLU A 165 -8.12 8.25 13.81
CA GLU A 165 -9.12 8.99 14.59
C GLU A 165 -10.10 7.94 15.16
N VAL A 166 -10.35 7.95 16.46
CA VAL A 166 -11.23 6.99 17.11
C VAL A 166 -12.24 7.74 18.00
N GLU A 167 -13.51 7.45 17.80
CA GLU A 167 -14.59 8.04 18.60
C GLU A 167 -15.37 6.93 19.34
N GLY A 168 -15.71 7.20 20.58
CA GLY A 168 -16.63 6.35 21.35
C GLY A 168 -18.09 6.64 21.02
N SER A 169 -18.97 5.75 21.45
CA SER A 169 -20.43 6.00 21.36
C SER A 169 -20.85 7.01 22.40
N GLY A 170 -21.02 8.23 22.22
CA GLY A 170 -21.37 9.28 23.19
C GLY A 170 -22.10 8.82 24.48
N LYS A 171 -22.35 9.73 25.41
CA LYS A 171 -22.88 9.41 26.77
C LYS A 171 -24.29 8.78 26.81
N ASP A 172 -25.00 8.74 25.68
CA ASP A 172 -26.40 8.26 25.60
C ASP A 172 -26.57 6.76 25.41
N SER A 173 -25.49 5.98 25.26
CA SER A 173 -25.56 4.53 25.11
C SER A 173 -25.39 3.83 26.47
N GLY A 174 -26.45 3.82 27.23
CA GLY A 174 -26.68 3.30 28.59
C GLY A 174 -25.82 2.10 29.08
N GLY A 175 -24.71 2.40 29.75
CA GLY A 175 -23.86 1.45 30.48
C GLY A 175 -22.56 2.12 30.92
N ALA A 176 -22.04 1.77 32.09
CA ALA A 176 -20.88 2.40 32.74
C ALA A 176 -19.57 2.37 31.90
N ASN A 177 -19.51 1.58 30.80
CA ASN A 177 -18.38 1.48 29.89
C ASN A 177 -18.78 1.61 28.41
N SER A 178 -20.04 1.77 28.07
CA SER A 178 -20.53 1.95 26.71
C SER A 178 -20.28 3.40 26.29
N GLY A 179 -19.40 3.61 25.35
CA GLY A 179 -19.14 4.95 24.80
C GLY A 179 -17.69 5.41 24.87
N ARG A 180 -16.81 4.69 25.56
CA ARG A 180 -15.38 5.04 25.62
C ARG A 180 -14.57 4.33 24.54
N VAL A 181 -13.58 5.04 24.01
CA VAL A 181 -12.51 4.42 23.22
C VAL A 181 -11.69 3.50 24.09
N LYS A 182 -11.35 2.31 23.59
CA LYS A 182 -10.42 1.38 24.22
C LYS A 182 -9.20 1.20 23.30
N ALA A 183 -8.01 1.21 23.88
CA ALA A 183 -6.78 0.90 23.18
C ALA A 183 -5.97 -0.11 24.00
N THR A 184 -5.47 -1.14 23.33
CA THR A 184 -4.49 -2.10 23.85
C THR A 184 -3.24 -1.96 23.03
N ILE A 185 -2.13 -1.59 23.66
CA ILE A 185 -0.83 -1.37 23.01
C ILE A 185 0.13 -2.43 23.53
N GLN A 186 0.75 -3.18 22.61
CA GLN A 186 1.71 -4.22 22.95
C GLN A 186 3.08 -3.64 23.20
N PRO A 187 3.81 -4.07 24.24
CA PRO A 187 5.20 -3.70 24.43
C PRO A 187 6.04 -4.18 23.23
N LYS A 188 6.70 -3.24 22.53
CA LYS A 188 7.64 -3.60 21.48
C LYS A 188 8.90 -4.18 22.10
N ARG A 189 9.29 -5.40 21.75
CA ARG A 189 10.60 -5.97 22.12
C ARG A 189 11.67 -5.14 21.43
N LYS A 190 12.60 -4.64 22.22
CA LYS A 190 13.88 -4.11 21.68
C LYS A 190 14.76 -5.34 21.42
N ASP A 191 14.93 -5.67 20.14
CA ASP A 191 15.99 -6.59 19.71
C ASP A 191 17.36 -5.88 19.78
#